data_58b4d9ce139e19a2b72ad3c42e415ab4
#
_entry.id   58b4d9ce139e19a2b72ad3c42e415ab4
#
_cell.length_a   1.000
_cell.length_b   1.000
_cell.length_c   1.000
_cell.angle_alpha   90.00
_cell.angle_beta   90.00
_cell.angle_gamma   90.00
#
_symmetry.space_group_name_H-M   'P 1'
#
loop_
_entity.id
_entity.type
_entity.pdbx_description
1 polymer ?
#
loop_
_entity_poly.entity_id
_entity_poly.type
_entity_poly.pdbx_seq_one_letter_code
_entity_poly.pdbx_strand_id
1 'polypeptide(L)'
;DKMLVSVMGAVFNMLLAFALSCVLYFFGYDVSDAQLTTKVGYVADTVERWNPLVSEGEEVTGPAKKAGLLAGDEIIRVDGSPVENFMDIQNRIVTGKEQTAQGSRLVYLTIIRNGQEKELEIYPEVFGPEEMRIIGIGPKETFFIGELSPDMPAEKMGLEAGDQPVAIDGNTIHSFYQVVDYLSQTENNQSIAFTVRKGGEKGPEKTYDLIPVEKEIADGTSVTSRKLIGFTP
;
A
#
# COMPACT_ATOMS: atom_id res chain seq x y z
N ASP A 1 31.29 21.34 -37.88
CA ASP A 1 31.67 21.28 -36.43
C ASP A 1 30.48 21.19 -35.47
N LYS A 2 29.38 21.96 -35.69
CA LYS A 2 28.20 21.89 -34.79
C LYS A 2 27.48 20.55 -34.84
N MET A 3 27.40 19.95 -36.04
CA MET A 3 26.79 18.63 -36.22
C MET A 3 27.60 17.52 -35.54
N LEU A 4 28.93 17.61 -35.58
CA LEU A 4 29.82 16.65 -34.91
C LEU A 4 29.65 16.70 -33.38
N VAL A 5 29.53 17.91 -32.80
CA VAL A 5 29.30 18.08 -31.35
C VAL A 5 27.96 17.49 -30.90
N SER A 6 26.89 17.69 -31.71
CA SER A 6 25.57 17.12 -31.42
C SER A 6 25.55 15.59 -31.48
N VAL A 7 26.22 14.99 -32.49
CA VAL A 7 26.33 13.53 -32.60
C VAL A 7 27.17 12.95 -31.48
N MET A 8 28.29 13.59 -31.11
CA MET A 8 29.15 13.15 -30.03
C MET A 8 28.41 13.17 -28.67
N GLY A 9 27.54 14.18 -28.45
CA GLY A 9 26.71 14.23 -27.23
C GLY A 9 25.75 13.02 -27.12
N ALA A 10 25.08 12.68 -28.21
CA ALA A 10 24.19 11.51 -28.25
C ALA A 10 24.96 10.20 -28.03
N VAL A 11 26.11 10.04 -28.69
CA VAL A 11 26.98 8.86 -28.52
C VAL A 11 27.46 8.74 -27.07
N PHE A 12 27.91 9.86 -26.47
CA PHE A 12 28.36 9.86 -25.08
C PHE A 12 27.23 9.47 -24.11
N ASN A 13 26.02 10.00 -24.28
CA ASN A 13 24.86 9.65 -23.47
C ASN A 13 24.52 8.16 -23.59
N MET A 14 24.62 7.58 -24.78
CA MET A 14 24.39 6.15 -25.00
C MET A 14 25.44 5.30 -24.29
N LEU A 15 26.72 5.68 -24.36
CA LEU A 15 27.82 5.00 -23.66
C LEU A 15 27.66 5.11 -22.14
N LEU A 16 27.26 6.30 -21.64
CA LEU A 16 27.01 6.50 -20.23
C LEU A 16 25.84 5.65 -19.74
N ALA A 17 24.72 5.63 -20.49
CA ALA A 17 23.56 4.80 -20.17
C ALA A 17 23.93 3.31 -20.12
N PHE A 18 24.73 2.84 -21.09
CA PHE A 18 25.24 1.47 -21.10
C PHE A 18 26.12 1.18 -19.87
N ALA A 19 27.05 2.07 -19.54
CA ALA A 19 27.92 1.91 -18.37
C ALA A 19 27.12 1.87 -17.07
N LEU A 20 26.13 2.76 -16.91
CA LEU A 20 25.23 2.75 -15.74
C LEU A 20 24.39 1.47 -15.67
N SER A 21 23.89 0.98 -16.82
CA SER A 21 23.18 -0.29 -16.89
C SER A 21 24.05 -1.47 -16.45
N CYS A 22 25.34 -1.48 -16.83
CA CYS A 22 26.29 -2.48 -16.36
C CYS A 22 26.48 -2.39 -14.84
N VAL A 23 26.62 -1.19 -14.29
CA VAL A 23 26.72 -1.01 -12.83
C VAL A 23 25.48 -1.57 -12.14
N LEU A 24 24.27 -1.22 -12.57
CA LEU A 24 23.03 -1.74 -12.01
C LEU A 24 22.92 -3.26 -12.13
N TYR A 25 23.39 -3.83 -13.25
CA TYR A 25 23.37 -5.27 -13.47
C TYR A 25 24.29 -6.03 -12.50
N PHE A 26 25.49 -5.50 -12.22
CA PHE A 26 26.48 -6.18 -11.36
C PHE A 26 26.26 -5.91 -9.87
N PHE A 27 25.80 -4.74 -9.49
CA PHE A 27 25.61 -4.36 -8.09
C PHE A 27 24.16 -4.53 -7.61
N GLY A 28 23.21 -4.62 -8.54
CA GLY A 28 21.79 -4.65 -8.21
C GLY A 28 21.27 -3.30 -7.69
N TYR A 29 20.05 -3.31 -7.26
CA TYR A 29 19.41 -2.23 -6.49
C TYR A 29 18.43 -2.87 -5.52
N ASP A 30 18.23 -2.22 -4.39
CA ASP A 30 17.28 -2.68 -3.40
C ASP A 30 15.85 -2.51 -3.90
N VAL A 31 15.05 -3.57 -3.82
CA VAL A 31 13.63 -3.58 -4.17
C VAL A 31 12.84 -3.89 -2.91
N SER A 32 11.80 -3.12 -2.64
CA SER A 32 10.91 -3.39 -1.52
C SER A 32 10.17 -4.72 -1.71
N ASP A 33 10.07 -5.53 -0.68
CA ASP A 33 9.28 -6.77 -0.66
C ASP A 33 7.82 -6.53 -1.09
N ALA A 34 7.29 -5.34 -0.80
CA ALA A 34 5.97 -4.89 -1.24
C ALA A 34 5.81 -4.90 -2.77
N GLN A 35 6.90 -4.69 -3.53
CA GLN A 35 6.86 -4.73 -5.00
C GLN A 35 6.93 -6.15 -5.56
N LEU A 36 7.54 -7.08 -4.82
CA LEU A 36 7.76 -8.46 -5.26
C LEU A 36 6.62 -9.42 -4.91
N THR A 37 5.70 -9.00 -4.07
CA THR A 37 4.58 -9.84 -3.62
C THR A 37 3.34 -9.69 -4.50
N THR A 38 2.50 -10.74 -4.54
CA THR A 38 1.13 -10.69 -5.04
C THR A 38 0.10 -10.80 -3.91
N LYS A 39 0.57 -10.83 -2.65
CA LYS A 39 -0.30 -10.92 -1.47
C LYS A 39 -0.84 -9.56 -1.10
N VAL A 40 -2.14 -9.55 -0.83
CA VAL A 40 -2.86 -8.36 -0.36
C VAL A 40 -2.52 -8.12 1.11
N GLY A 41 -1.96 -6.96 1.42
CA GLY A 41 -1.69 -6.54 2.80
C GLY A 41 -2.75 -5.61 3.36
N TYR A 42 -3.45 -4.89 2.49
CA TYR A 42 -4.44 -3.91 2.89
C TYR A 42 -5.61 -3.88 1.89
N VAL A 43 -6.82 -3.76 2.43
CA VAL A 43 -8.05 -3.54 1.66
C VAL A 43 -8.75 -2.35 2.29
N ALA A 44 -8.85 -1.26 1.53
CA ALA A 44 -9.48 -0.02 1.98
C ALA A 44 -10.97 -0.19 2.22
N ASP A 45 -11.45 0.29 3.34
CA ASP A 45 -12.87 0.33 3.66
C ASP A 45 -13.61 1.28 2.75
N THR A 46 -13.01 2.43 2.49
CA THR A 46 -13.50 3.47 1.59
C THR A 46 -12.39 3.91 0.63
N VAL A 47 -12.80 4.42 -0.51
CA VAL A 47 -11.92 5.07 -1.49
C VAL A 47 -12.56 6.36 -1.95
N GLU A 48 -11.75 7.31 -2.38
CA GLU A 48 -12.22 8.52 -3.02
C GLU A 48 -12.57 8.25 -4.49
N ARG A 49 -13.85 8.48 -4.87
CA ARG A 49 -14.29 8.45 -6.25
C ARG A 49 -14.32 9.87 -6.81
N TRP A 50 -13.63 10.08 -7.91
CA TRP A 50 -13.60 11.37 -8.58
C TRP A 50 -14.93 11.70 -9.25
N ASN A 51 -15.46 12.89 -8.97
CA ASN A 51 -16.64 13.42 -9.65
C ASN A 51 -16.24 14.59 -10.57
N PRO A 52 -16.17 14.37 -11.89
CA PRO A 52 -15.72 15.39 -12.84
C PRO A 52 -16.66 16.60 -12.94
N LEU A 53 -17.93 16.46 -12.51
CA LEU A 53 -18.91 17.56 -12.60
C LEU A 53 -18.66 18.66 -11.56
N VAL A 54 -18.13 18.30 -10.40
CA VAL A 54 -17.83 19.23 -9.30
C VAL A 54 -16.33 19.37 -9.05
N SER A 55 -15.51 18.57 -9.74
CA SER A 55 -14.05 18.50 -9.54
C SER A 55 -13.65 18.21 -8.08
N GLU A 56 -14.42 17.34 -7.43
CA GLU A 56 -14.23 16.93 -6.04
C GLU A 56 -14.28 15.40 -5.93
N GLY A 57 -13.66 14.88 -4.87
CA GLY A 57 -13.74 13.47 -4.51
C GLY A 57 -14.96 13.18 -3.64
N GLU A 58 -15.60 12.05 -3.87
CA GLU A 58 -16.68 11.51 -3.05
C GLU A 58 -16.18 10.22 -2.39
N GLU A 59 -16.30 10.13 -1.08
CA GLU A 59 -15.93 8.91 -0.35
C GLU A 59 -16.97 7.81 -0.59
N VAL A 60 -16.52 6.68 -1.13
CA VAL A 60 -17.38 5.53 -1.42
C VAL A 60 -16.76 4.25 -0.85
N THR A 61 -17.59 3.23 -0.60
CA THR A 61 -17.07 1.93 -0.13
C THR A 61 -16.08 1.34 -1.13
N GLY A 62 -14.93 0.87 -0.63
CA GLY A 62 -13.86 0.30 -1.44
C GLY A 62 -14.34 -0.84 -2.35
N PRO A 63 -14.04 -0.82 -3.66
CA PRO A 63 -14.45 -1.85 -4.60
C PRO A 63 -13.99 -3.25 -4.21
N ALA A 64 -12.75 -3.42 -3.79
CA ALA A 64 -12.21 -4.70 -3.33
C ALA A 64 -12.94 -5.21 -2.08
N LYS A 65 -13.26 -4.30 -1.14
CA LYS A 65 -14.05 -4.65 0.05
C LYS A 65 -15.46 -5.09 -0.32
N LYS A 66 -16.14 -4.39 -1.23
CA LYS A 66 -17.48 -4.78 -1.74
C LYS A 66 -17.46 -6.19 -2.35
N ALA A 67 -16.39 -6.54 -3.06
CA ALA A 67 -16.21 -7.86 -3.67
C ALA A 67 -15.79 -8.94 -2.67
N GLY A 68 -15.51 -8.59 -1.42
CA GLY A 68 -15.10 -9.52 -0.37
C GLY A 68 -13.65 -9.97 -0.46
N LEU A 69 -12.76 -9.18 -1.07
CA LEU A 69 -11.31 -9.37 -0.98
C LEU A 69 -10.85 -9.07 0.45
N LEU A 70 -9.88 -9.83 0.96
CA LEU A 70 -9.38 -9.69 2.32
C LEU A 70 -7.86 -9.53 2.34
N ALA A 71 -7.34 -8.86 3.36
CA ALA A 71 -5.90 -8.88 3.64
C ALA A 71 -5.46 -10.34 3.89
N GLY A 72 -4.32 -10.72 3.32
CA GLY A 72 -3.82 -12.10 3.33
C GLY A 72 -4.17 -12.93 2.08
N ASP A 73 -5.10 -12.49 1.25
CA ASP A 73 -5.36 -13.14 -0.05
C ASP A 73 -4.15 -13.01 -0.97
N GLU A 74 -3.89 -14.01 -1.79
CA GLU A 74 -2.86 -13.98 -2.81
C GLU A 74 -3.50 -13.90 -4.19
N ILE A 75 -3.26 -12.80 -4.91
CA ILE A 75 -3.78 -12.60 -6.27
C ILE A 75 -2.85 -13.33 -7.24
N ILE A 76 -3.40 -14.29 -7.99
CA ILE A 76 -2.64 -15.09 -8.96
C ILE A 76 -2.94 -14.74 -10.41
N ARG A 77 -4.13 -14.16 -10.70
CA ARG A 77 -4.50 -13.66 -12.02
C ARG A 77 -5.36 -12.42 -11.93
N VAL A 78 -5.22 -11.58 -12.94
CA VAL A 78 -6.10 -10.43 -13.21
C VAL A 78 -6.61 -10.57 -14.64
N ASP A 79 -7.93 -10.55 -14.84
CA ASP A 79 -8.59 -10.76 -16.15
C ASP A 79 -8.06 -12.03 -16.86
N GLY A 80 -7.92 -13.14 -16.12
CA GLY A 80 -7.42 -14.42 -16.61
C GLY A 80 -5.91 -14.48 -16.87
N SER A 81 -5.19 -13.36 -16.82
CA SER A 81 -3.76 -13.29 -17.06
C SER A 81 -2.96 -13.40 -15.75
N PRO A 82 -1.92 -14.24 -15.66
CA PRO A 82 -1.12 -14.40 -14.45
C PRO A 82 -0.39 -13.10 -14.09
N VAL A 83 -0.17 -12.92 -12.78
CA VAL A 83 0.58 -11.79 -12.22
C VAL A 83 1.73 -12.31 -11.36
N GLU A 84 2.87 -11.60 -11.38
CA GLU A 84 4.08 -12.00 -10.68
C GLU A 84 4.43 -11.08 -9.51
N ASN A 85 3.86 -9.86 -9.50
CA ASN A 85 4.13 -8.84 -8.48
C ASN A 85 2.97 -7.84 -8.39
N PHE A 86 3.03 -6.95 -7.39
CA PHE A 86 1.95 -6.01 -7.14
C PHE A 86 1.82 -4.93 -8.23
N MET A 87 2.92 -4.58 -8.90
CA MET A 87 2.91 -3.66 -10.03
C MET A 87 2.14 -4.23 -11.23
N ASP A 88 2.29 -5.54 -11.50
CA ASP A 88 1.51 -6.20 -12.55
C ASP A 88 0.01 -6.14 -12.24
N ILE A 89 -0.37 -6.37 -10.97
CA ILE A 89 -1.77 -6.27 -10.52
C ILE A 89 -2.30 -4.87 -10.81
N GLN A 90 -1.60 -3.82 -10.35
CA GLN A 90 -2.01 -2.43 -10.53
C GLN A 90 -2.12 -2.07 -12.01
N ASN A 91 -1.09 -2.39 -12.81
CA ASN A 91 -1.09 -2.11 -14.24
C ASN A 91 -2.26 -2.75 -14.96
N ARG A 92 -2.59 -4.02 -14.65
CA ARG A 92 -3.73 -4.71 -15.27
C ARG A 92 -5.07 -4.13 -14.85
N ILE A 93 -5.23 -3.71 -13.59
CA ILE A 93 -6.45 -3.03 -13.13
C ILE A 93 -6.66 -1.73 -13.91
N VAL A 94 -5.59 -0.92 -14.07
CA VAL A 94 -5.65 0.37 -14.76
C VAL A 94 -5.87 0.20 -16.26
N THR A 95 -5.11 -0.70 -16.91
CA THR A 95 -5.08 -0.82 -18.37
C THR A 95 -6.03 -1.86 -18.96
N GLY A 96 -6.64 -2.69 -18.13
CA GLY A 96 -7.52 -3.77 -18.55
C GLY A 96 -8.74 -3.28 -19.35
N LYS A 97 -9.27 -4.15 -20.20
CA LYS A 97 -10.32 -3.82 -21.19
C LYS A 97 -11.66 -4.48 -20.92
N GLU A 98 -11.73 -5.41 -19.96
CA GLU A 98 -12.96 -6.11 -19.63
C GLU A 98 -14.03 -5.10 -19.15
N GLN A 99 -15.24 -5.26 -19.68
CA GLN A 99 -16.34 -4.36 -19.42
C GLN A 99 -17.65 -5.13 -19.27
N THR A 100 -18.56 -4.56 -18.47
CA THR A 100 -19.95 -5.04 -18.42
C THR A 100 -20.66 -4.76 -19.72
N ALA A 101 -21.86 -5.34 -19.90
CA ALA A 101 -22.74 -5.05 -21.03
C ALA A 101 -23.11 -3.55 -21.14
N GLN A 102 -23.02 -2.81 -20.02
CA GLN A 102 -23.27 -1.35 -19.95
C GLN A 102 -22.02 -0.50 -20.19
N GLY A 103 -20.87 -1.14 -20.46
CA GLY A 103 -19.59 -0.46 -20.75
C GLY A 103 -18.80 -0.03 -19.52
N SER A 104 -19.23 -0.38 -18.29
CA SER A 104 -18.45 -0.13 -17.08
C SER A 104 -17.27 -1.11 -16.98
N ARG A 105 -16.12 -0.62 -16.50
CA ARG A 105 -14.95 -1.48 -16.26
C ARG A 105 -15.28 -2.57 -15.24
N LEU A 106 -14.92 -3.80 -15.56
CA LEU A 106 -15.00 -4.96 -14.70
C LEU A 106 -13.61 -5.60 -14.60
N VAL A 107 -13.20 -6.01 -13.41
CA VAL A 107 -11.95 -6.72 -13.15
C VAL A 107 -12.28 -8.09 -12.55
N TYR A 108 -11.76 -9.14 -13.14
CA TYR A 108 -11.80 -10.49 -12.59
C TYR A 108 -10.48 -10.78 -11.86
N LEU A 109 -10.55 -10.96 -10.55
CA LEU A 109 -9.41 -11.42 -9.76
C LEU A 109 -9.53 -12.89 -9.45
N THR A 110 -8.52 -13.68 -9.81
CA THR A 110 -8.36 -15.03 -9.28
C THR A 110 -7.41 -14.97 -8.09
N ILE A 111 -7.88 -15.40 -6.93
CA ILE A 111 -7.14 -15.35 -5.66
C ILE A 111 -6.98 -16.73 -5.05
N ILE A 112 -5.97 -16.92 -4.21
CA ILE A 112 -5.83 -18.03 -3.29
C ILE A 112 -6.15 -17.53 -1.88
N ARG A 113 -7.17 -18.15 -1.24
CA ARG A 113 -7.56 -17.95 0.16
C ARG A 113 -7.63 -19.27 0.88
N ASN A 114 -6.86 -19.46 1.95
CA ASN A 114 -6.79 -20.71 2.70
C ASN A 114 -6.50 -21.94 1.80
N GLY A 115 -5.62 -21.79 0.81
CA GLY A 115 -5.26 -22.84 -0.13
C GLY A 115 -6.33 -23.16 -1.20
N GLN A 116 -7.42 -22.42 -1.25
CA GLN A 116 -8.47 -22.57 -2.26
C GLN A 116 -8.48 -21.41 -3.25
N GLU A 117 -8.58 -21.74 -4.52
CA GLU A 117 -8.74 -20.76 -5.59
C GLU A 117 -10.18 -20.22 -5.59
N LYS A 118 -10.33 -18.90 -5.71
CA LYS A 118 -11.61 -18.18 -5.80
C LYS A 118 -11.52 -17.10 -6.86
N GLU A 119 -12.62 -16.85 -7.53
CA GLU A 119 -12.76 -15.73 -8.46
C GLU A 119 -13.64 -14.64 -7.86
N LEU A 120 -13.23 -13.40 -8.00
CA LEU A 120 -13.94 -12.21 -7.53
C LEU A 120 -14.15 -11.26 -8.69
N GLU A 121 -15.36 -10.71 -8.80
CA GLU A 121 -15.72 -9.64 -9.73
C GLU A 121 -15.64 -8.30 -9.00
N ILE A 122 -14.84 -7.37 -9.53
CA ILE A 122 -14.62 -6.06 -8.92
C ILE A 122 -14.92 -4.96 -9.94
N TYR A 123 -15.67 -3.97 -9.52
CA TYR A 123 -15.98 -2.77 -10.29
C TYR A 123 -15.10 -1.62 -9.79
N PRO A 124 -13.98 -1.30 -10.47
CA PRO A 124 -13.08 -0.23 -10.04
C PRO A 124 -13.77 1.13 -10.01
N GLU A 125 -13.40 1.96 -9.05
CA GLU A 125 -13.76 3.37 -9.03
C GLU A 125 -12.72 4.20 -9.79
N VAL A 126 -13.10 5.41 -10.19
CA VAL A 126 -12.22 6.38 -10.83
C VAL A 126 -11.70 7.34 -9.78
N PHE A 127 -10.39 7.52 -9.73
CA PHE A 127 -9.70 8.38 -8.78
C PHE A 127 -8.96 9.51 -9.51
N GLY A 128 -9.08 10.70 -8.98
CA GLY A 128 -8.36 11.90 -9.43
C GLY A 128 -8.72 12.39 -10.83
N PRO A 129 -8.21 13.56 -11.21
CA PRO A 129 -8.47 14.17 -12.51
C PRO A 129 -7.88 13.39 -13.69
N GLU A 130 -6.90 12.52 -13.45
CA GLU A 130 -6.33 11.60 -14.45
C GLU A 130 -7.22 10.38 -14.70
N GLU A 131 -8.36 10.27 -14.02
CA GLU A 131 -9.31 9.17 -14.14
C GLU A 131 -8.66 7.78 -13.93
N MET A 132 -7.73 7.68 -12.99
CA MET A 132 -7.08 6.41 -12.66
C MET A 132 -8.06 5.43 -12.03
N ARG A 133 -8.06 4.19 -12.51
CA ARG A 133 -8.90 3.13 -11.93
C ARG A 133 -8.24 2.53 -10.71
N ILE A 134 -9.01 2.50 -9.61
CA ILE A 134 -8.56 1.94 -8.33
C ILE A 134 -9.57 0.94 -7.80
N ILE A 135 -9.08 -0.02 -7.03
CA ILE A 135 -9.93 -0.98 -6.29
C ILE A 135 -9.73 -0.90 -4.78
N GLY A 136 -8.79 -0.08 -4.31
CA GLY A 136 -8.52 0.13 -2.88
C GLY A 136 -7.77 -1.02 -2.23
N ILE A 137 -6.62 -1.43 -2.78
CA ILE A 137 -5.75 -2.46 -2.22
C ILE A 137 -4.30 -1.99 -2.11
N GLY A 138 -3.59 -2.55 -1.14
CA GLY A 138 -2.15 -2.41 -0.98
C GLY A 138 -1.45 -3.76 -0.84
N PRO A 139 -0.14 -3.82 -1.14
CA PRO A 139 0.65 -5.03 -1.03
C PRO A 139 0.85 -5.45 0.44
N LYS A 140 1.12 -6.74 0.64
CA LYS A 140 1.66 -7.19 1.91
C LYS A 140 3.11 -6.72 2.04
N GLU A 141 3.40 -6.08 3.15
CA GLU A 141 4.73 -5.60 3.48
C GLU A 141 5.09 -5.91 4.92
N THR A 142 6.35 -6.22 5.14
CA THR A 142 6.93 -6.28 6.49
C THR A 142 7.55 -4.92 6.75
N PHE A 143 7.17 -4.30 7.87
CA PHE A 143 7.74 -3.02 8.26
C PHE A 143 8.21 -3.07 9.72
N PHE A 144 9.12 -2.18 10.04
CA PHE A 144 9.71 -2.04 11.37
C PHE A 144 9.46 -0.62 11.87
N ILE A 145 9.44 -0.44 13.18
CA ILE A 145 9.41 0.88 13.77
C ILE A 145 10.74 1.57 13.46
N GLY A 146 10.71 2.65 12.69
CA GLY A 146 11.88 3.47 12.39
C GLY A 146 12.08 4.52 13.46
N GLU A 147 11.38 5.63 13.38
CA GLU A 147 11.49 6.72 14.34
C GLU A 147 10.28 6.79 15.27
N LEU A 148 10.54 7.10 16.54
CA LEU A 148 9.51 7.34 17.54
C LEU A 148 9.33 8.84 17.76
N SER A 149 8.09 9.28 17.75
CA SER A 149 7.77 10.68 18.07
C SER A 149 7.83 10.90 19.58
N PRO A 150 8.56 11.95 20.05
CA PRO A 150 8.68 12.26 21.45
C PRO A 150 7.31 12.49 22.12
N ASP A 151 7.17 12.03 23.37
CA ASP A 151 5.96 12.16 24.18
C ASP A 151 4.70 11.48 23.65
N MET A 152 4.82 10.63 22.61
CA MET A 152 3.72 9.86 22.05
C MET A 152 3.55 8.50 22.75
N PRO A 153 2.37 7.85 22.61
CA PRO A 153 2.07 6.58 23.27
C PRO A 153 3.10 5.48 23.02
N ALA A 154 3.59 5.33 21.79
CA ALA A 154 4.56 4.31 21.44
C ALA A 154 5.86 4.44 22.25
N GLU A 155 6.42 5.64 22.33
CA GLU A 155 7.64 5.91 23.10
C GLU A 155 7.39 5.70 24.60
N LYS A 156 6.31 6.25 25.16
CA LYS A 156 5.96 6.16 26.59
C LYS A 156 5.79 4.73 27.08
N MET A 157 5.32 3.84 26.22
CA MET A 157 5.12 2.43 26.55
C MET A 157 6.36 1.58 26.31
N GLY A 158 7.45 2.16 25.79
CA GLY A 158 8.73 1.49 25.60
C GLY A 158 8.83 0.65 24.34
N LEU A 159 8.15 1.06 23.26
CA LEU A 159 8.49 0.60 21.92
C LEU A 159 9.84 1.20 21.51
N GLU A 160 10.57 0.52 20.65
CA GLU A 160 11.90 0.90 20.21
C GLU A 160 12.02 0.80 18.68
N ALA A 161 12.94 1.59 18.12
CA ALA A 161 13.30 1.44 16.72
C ALA A 161 13.81 0.01 16.42
N GLY A 162 13.37 -0.56 15.31
CA GLY A 162 13.65 -1.95 14.94
C GLY A 162 12.65 -2.97 15.48
N ASP A 163 11.69 -2.59 16.32
CA ASP A 163 10.57 -3.46 16.67
C ASP A 163 9.69 -3.71 15.45
N GLN A 164 9.21 -4.94 15.28
CA GLN A 164 8.33 -5.30 14.18
C GLN A 164 6.87 -5.39 14.66
N PRO A 165 5.96 -4.52 14.18
CA PRO A 165 4.53 -4.69 14.41
C PRO A 165 3.99 -5.98 13.79
N VAL A 166 3.24 -6.77 14.56
CA VAL A 166 2.71 -8.07 14.10
C VAL A 166 1.21 -8.24 14.29
N ALA A 167 0.62 -7.60 15.29
CA ALA A 167 -0.82 -7.65 15.50
C ALA A 167 -1.36 -6.40 16.20
N ILE A 168 -2.64 -6.10 15.97
CA ILE A 168 -3.41 -5.06 16.64
C ILE A 168 -4.76 -5.67 17.05
N ASP A 169 -5.08 -5.63 18.36
CA ASP A 169 -6.25 -6.28 18.98
C ASP A 169 -6.44 -7.75 18.51
N GLY A 170 -5.31 -8.49 18.42
CA GLY A 170 -5.26 -9.88 17.98
C GLY A 170 -5.36 -10.10 16.46
N ASN A 171 -5.61 -9.06 15.66
CA ASN A 171 -5.62 -9.13 14.22
C ASN A 171 -4.21 -8.98 13.66
N THR A 172 -3.78 -9.91 12.81
CA THR A 172 -2.46 -9.87 12.18
C THR A 172 -2.31 -8.63 11.31
N ILE A 173 -1.21 -7.92 11.46
CA ILE A 173 -0.84 -6.77 10.64
C ILE A 173 -0.12 -7.28 9.38
N HIS A 174 -0.57 -6.85 8.21
CA HIS A 174 -0.01 -7.19 6.91
C HIS A 174 0.57 -5.99 6.17
N SER A 175 0.31 -4.75 6.63
CA SER A 175 0.87 -3.52 6.08
C SER A 175 0.79 -2.37 7.07
N PHE A 176 1.60 -1.33 6.86
CA PHE A 176 1.51 -0.10 7.65
C PHE A 176 0.16 0.62 7.45
N TYR A 177 -0.37 0.62 6.24
CA TYR A 177 -1.67 1.24 5.94
C TYR A 177 -2.83 0.61 6.71
N GLN A 178 -2.77 -0.70 6.97
CA GLN A 178 -3.76 -1.38 7.81
C GLN A 178 -3.75 -0.83 9.25
N VAL A 179 -2.58 -0.51 9.81
CA VAL A 179 -2.47 0.12 11.13
C VAL A 179 -3.09 1.51 11.11
N VAL A 180 -2.77 2.32 10.10
CA VAL A 180 -3.31 3.68 9.96
C VAL A 180 -4.84 3.67 9.87
N ASP A 181 -5.38 2.77 9.05
CA ASP A 181 -6.83 2.61 8.87
C ASP A 181 -7.50 2.16 10.17
N TYR A 182 -6.93 1.15 10.84
CA TYR A 182 -7.44 0.67 12.14
C TYR A 182 -7.49 1.79 13.18
N LEU A 183 -6.42 2.58 13.29
CA LEU A 183 -6.37 3.71 14.23
C LEU A 183 -7.43 4.76 13.90
N SER A 184 -7.71 5.03 12.63
CA SER A 184 -8.72 6.00 12.21
C SER A 184 -10.12 5.62 12.69
N GLN A 185 -10.42 4.32 12.75
CA GLN A 185 -11.72 3.77 13.16
C GLN A 185 -11.85 3.56 14.67
N THR A 186 -10.75 3.66 15.44
CA THR A 186 -10.74 3.50 16.88
C THR A 186 -11.53 4.63 17.56
N GLU A 187 -12.31 4.33 18.61
CA GLU A 187 -13.00 5.37 19.39
C GLU A 187 -12.01 6.25 20.18
N ASN A 188 -12.46 7.43 20.60
CA ASN A 188 -11.62 8.32 21.41
C ASN A 188 -11.38 7.68 22.79
N ASN A 189 -10.11 7.70 23.23
CA ASN A 189 -9.64 7.07 24.48
C ASN A 189 -9.80 5.54 24.56
N GLN A 190 -10.07 4.87 23.43
CA GLN A 190 -10.05 3.42 23.38
C GLN A 190 -8.61 2.91 23.44
N SER A 191 -8.36 1.96 24.36
CA SER A 191 -7.08 1.24 24.40
C SER A 191 -7.06 0.16 23.34
N ILE A 192 -5.92 0.03 22.66
CA ILE A 192 -5.63 -1.01 21.66
C ILE A 192 -4.50 -1.90 22.14
N ALA A 193 -4.62 -3.22 21.96
CA ALA A 193 -3.55 -4.17 22.23
C ALA A 193 -2.61 -4.26 21.01
N PHE A 194 -1.47 -3.59 21.07
CA PHE A 194 -0.50 -3.53 19.99
C PHE A 194 0.65 -4.51 20.25
N THR A 195 0.77 -5.54 19.41
CA THR A 195 1.79 -6.59 19.55
C THR A 195 2.93 -6.37 18.57
N VAL A 196 4.15 -6.39 19.10
CA VAL A 196 5.39 -6.28 18.31
C VAL A 196 6.34 -7.42 18.63
N ARG A 197 7.22 -7.77 17.67
CA ARG A 197 8.43 -8.55 17.93
C ARG A 197 9.57 -7.61 18.26
N LYS A 198 10.13 -7.74 19.45
CA LYS A 198 11.19 -6.87 19.94
C LYS A 198 12.48 -7.11 19.18
N GLY A 199 13.05 -6.03 18.60
CA GLY A 199 14.33 -6.10 17.88
C GLY A 199 14.27 -6.86 16.54
N GLY A 200 13.08 -6.99 15.95
CA GLY A 200 12.89 -7.52 14.59
C GLY A 200 12.28 -8.92 14.53
N GLU A 201 12.36 -9.56 13.35
CA GLU A 201 11.60 -10.78 12.97
C GLU A 201 11.76 -11.97 13.91
N LYS A 202 12.93 -12.13 14.54
CA LYS A 202 13.28 -13.28 15.40
C LYS A 202 13.11 -12.98 16.89
N GLY A 203 12.68 -11.78 17.23
CA GLY A 203 12.53 -11.36 18.62
C GLY A 203 11.28 -11.94 19.29
N PRO A 204 11.22 -11.89 20.64
CA PRO A 204 10.04 -12.30 21.37
C PRO A 204 8.89 -11.35 21.10
N GLU A 205 7.68 -11.89 21.04
CA GLU A 205 6.47 -11.06 20.93
C GLU A 205 6.13 -10.43 22.28
N LYS A 206 5.78 -9.15 22.23
CA LYS A 206 5.33 -8.39 23.39
C LYS A 206 4.14 -7.52 23.01
N THR A 207 3.10 -7.54 23.83
CA THR A 207 1.90 -6.74 23.64
C THR A 207 1.93 -5.53 24.56
N TYR A 208 1.52 -4.38 24.04
CA TYR A 208 1.40 -3.11 24.73
C TYR A 208 -0.02 -2.58 24.61
N ASP A 209 -0.57 -2.08 25.70
CA ASP A 209 -1.86 -1.40 25.70
C ASP A 209 -1.64 0.08 25.43
N LEU A 210 -1.98 0.53 24.22
CA LEU A 210 -1.77 1.90 23.73
C LEU A 210 -3.11 2.61 23.58
N ILE A 211 -3.16 3.89 23.96
CA ILE A 211 -4.29 4.76 23.67
C ILE A 211 -3.83 5.74 22.58
N PRO A 212 -4.39 5.65 21.35
CA PRO A 212 -4.05 6.59 20.28
C PRO A 212 -4.38 8.03 20.66
N VAL A 213 -3.55 8.97 20.22
CA VAL A 213 -3.74 10.40 20.44
C VAL A 213 -4.14 11.06 19.14
N GLU A 214 -5.19 11.86 19.18
CA GLU A 214 -5.62 12.67 18.06
C GLU A 214 -4.69 13.87 17.89
N LYS A 215 -4.14 14.04 16.68
CA LYS A 215 -3.29 15.19 16.32
C LYS A 215 -3.74 15.78 15.00
N GLU A 216 -3.69 17.10 14.93
CA GLU A 216 -3.83 17.83 13.68
C GLU A 216 -2.53 17.76 12.88
N ILE A 217 -2.65 17.32 11.65
CA ILE A 217 -1.55 17.24 10.68
C ILE A 217 -1.87 18.22 9.55
N ALA A 218 -0.96 19.19 9.34
CA ALA A 218 -1.05 20.09 8.20
C ALA A 218 -0.43 19.41 6.96
N ASP A 219 -1.23 19.21 5.93
CA ASP A 219 -0.79 18.73 4.63
C ASP A 219 -1.01 19.84 3.59
N GLY A 220 0.03 20.66 3.39
CA GLY A 220 -0.04 21.80 2.50
C GLY A 220 -1.09 22.82 2.93
N THR A 221 -2.25 22.84 2.27
CA THR A 221 -3.33 23.79 2.52
C THR A 221 -4.48 23.24 3.39
N SER A 222 -4.45 21.95 3.71
CA SER A 222 -5.47 21.30 4.56
C SER A 222 -4.89 20.88 5.92
N VAL A 223 -5.73 20.99 6.95
CA VAL A 223 -5.46 20.46 8.29
C VAL A 223 -6.39 19.28 8.50
N THR A 224 -5.83 18.08 8.67
CA THR A 224 -6.61 16.88 8.96
C THR A 224 -6.28 16.36 10.35
N SER A 225 -7.31 15.97 11.10
CA SER A 225 -7.13 15.30 12.38
C SER A 225 -6.92 13.81 12.17
N ARG A 226 -5.85 13.24 12.75
CA ARG A 226 -5.55 11.81 12.65
C ARG A 226 -5.19 11.25 14.01
N LYS A 227 -5.62 10.00 14.25
CA LYS A 227 -5.23 9.24 15.44
C LYS A 227 -3.88 8.57 15.21
N LEU A 228 -2.96 8.81 16.12
CA LEU A 228 -1.57 8.37 16.03
C LEU A 228 -1.13 7.69 17.32
N ILE A 229 -0.25 6.71 17.22
CA ILE A 229 0.48 6.14 18.35
C ILE A 229 1.93 6.61 18.40
N GLY A 230 2.43 7.27 17.36
CA GLY A 230 3.67 8.04 17.35
C GLY A 230 4.90 7.28 16.90
N PHE A 231 4.85 6.57 15.77
CA PHE A 231 6.03 6.08 15.09
C PHE A 231 5.89 6.22 13.56
N THR A 232 7.03 6.17 12.87
CA THR A 232 7.12 6.00 11.40
C THR A 232 7.70 4.64 11.09
N PRO A 233 7.34 4.02 9.94
CA PRO A 233 7.99 2.80 9.45
C PRO A 233 9.39 3.04 8.95
#